data_86e8280515ab71cf03ef23ccf7195818
#
_entry.id   86e8280515ab71cf03ef23ccf7195818
#
_cell.length_a   1.000
_cell.length_b   1.000
_cell.length_c   1.000
_cell.angle_alpha   90.00
_cell.angle_beta   90.00
_cell.angle_gamma   90.00
#
_symmetry.space_group_name_H-M   'P 1'
#
loop_
_entity.id
_entity.type
_entity.pdbx_description
1 polymer ?
#
loop_
_entity_poly.entity_id
_entity_poly.type
_entity_poly.pdbx_seq_one_letter_code
_entity_poly.pdbx_strand_id
1 'polypeptide(L)'
;IHHWLRACTVDLGLMIDPETEDLTFLPLLEDCYSVILPREHPLAGAEELSLEQLREECFILLEPEDNAPVEPQLRQAGVRVGYRVKDDYTILAMVESGLGVSVLPHLLLQRTSYRVHAARLMPPVARRMGILLPKEGYVSLAARQFVSFLRQEAEAVEK
;
A
#
# COMPACT_ATOMS: atom_id res chain seq x y z
N ILE A 1 -16.29 2.82 -1.29
CA ILE A 1 -16.45 2.95 0.18
C ILE A 1 -17.16 4.26 0.51
N HIS A 2 -16.70 5.44 0.06
CA HIS A 2 -17.29 6.75 0.37
C HIS A 2 -18.79 6.82 0.10
N HIS A 3 -19.24 6.39 -1.08
CA HIS A 3 -20.66 6.37 -1.43
C HIS A 3 -21.48 5.49 -0.48
N TRP A 4 -20.97 4.33 -0.09
CA TRP A 4 -21.67 3.42 0.82
C TRP A 4 -21.79 3.96 2.23
N LEU A 5 -20.76 4.66 2.73
CA LEU A 5 -20.81 5.34 4.02
C LEU A 5 -21.83 6.48 4.02
N ARG A 6 -21.84 7.31 2.97
CA ARG A 6 -22.83 8.41 2.82
C ARG A 6 -24.25 7.91 2.69
N ALA A 7 -24.45 6.76 2.03
CA ALA A 7 -25.76 6.12 1.89
C ALA A 7 -26.14 5.26 3.09
N CYS A 8 -25.34 5.24 4.17
CA CYS A 8 -25.52 4.38 5.35
C CYS A 8 -25.70 2.89 5.00
N THR A 9 -25.12 2.45 3.89
CA THR A 9 -25.12 1.04 3.46
C THR A 9 -24.11 0.22 4.28
N VAL A 10 -23.06 0.89 4.76
CA VAL A 10 -22.06 0.34 5.68
C VAL A 10 -21.82 1.32 6.81
N ASP A 11 -21.47 0.83 7.99
CA ASP A 11 -21.23 1.63 9.19
C ASP A 11 -19.82 2.25 9.21
N LEU A 12 -18.83 1.55 8.62
CA LEU A 12 -17.43 1.97 8.57
C LEU A 12 -16.75 1.39 7.33
N GLY A 13 -15.58 1.93 6.98
CA GLY A 13 -14.71 1.41 5.93
C GLY A 13 -13.26 1.36 6.40
N LEU A 14 -12.50 0.36 5.95
CA LEU A 14 -11.04 0.33 6.10
C LEU A 14 -10.42 0.79 4.78
N MET A 15 -9.51 1.75 4.84
CA MET A 15 -8.86 2.29 3.64
C MET A 15 -7.58 3.05 3.94
N ILE A 16 -6.85 3.36 2.89
CA ILE A 16 -5.76 4.34 2.93
C ILE A 16 -6.36 5.72 3.14
N ASP A 17 -5.66 6.59 3.88
CA ASP A 17 -6.08 7.95 4.22
C ASP A 17 -6.65 8.69 2.99
N PRO A 18 -7.95 8.92 2.95
CA PRO A 18 -8.58 9.61 1.85
C PRO A 18 -8.56 11.11 2.09
N GLU A 19 -8.41 11.87 1.03
CA GLU A 19 -8.73 13.30 1.06
C GLU A 19 -10.25 13.46 1.06
N THR A 20 -10.85 13.67 2.24
CA THR A 20 -12.30 13.85 2.39
C THR A 20 -12.64 14.81 3.51
N GLU A 21 -13.60 15.71 3.28
CA GLU A 21 -14.04 16.70 4.28
C GLU A 21 -15.29 16.26 5.06
N ASP A 22 -16.07 15.35 4.51
CA ASP A 22 -17.38 14.95 5.02
C ASP A 22 -17.37 13.62 5.81
N LEU A 23 -16.24 12.97 5.91
CA LEU A 23 -16.05 11.74 6.67
C LEU A 23 -14.92 11.91 7.69
N THR A 24 -14.92 11.10 8.74
CA THR A 24 -13.88 11.10 9.77
C THR A 24 -12.93 9.93 9.52
N PHE A 25 -11.65 10.24 9.32
CA PHE A 25 -10.60 9.24 9.22
C PHE A 25 -9.92 9.05 10.58
N LEU A 26 -9.86 7.80 11.05
CA LEU A 26 -9.14 7.39 12.25
C LEU A 26 -7.94 6.54 11.85
N PRO A 27 -6.70 7.05 11.90
CA PRO A 27 -5.53 6.27 11.55
C PRO A 27 -5.36 5.08 12.50
N LEU A 28 -4.98 3.92 11.95
CA LEU A 28 -4.69 2.70 12.70
C LEU A 28 -3.20 2.34 12.62
N LEU A 29 -2.61 2.43 11.44
CA LEU A 29 -1.22 2.06 11.23
C LEU A 29 -0.62 2.82 10.05
N GLU A 30 0.70 2.95 10.08
CA GLU A 30 1.49 3.48 8.98
C GLU A 30 2.28 2.35 8.30
N ASP A 31 2.35 2.40 6.99
CA ASP A 31 3.07 1.45 6.15
C ASP A 31 3.93 2.23 5.15
N CYS A 32 5.07 1.68 4.79
CA CYS A 32 5.96 2.26 3.79
C CYS A 32 6.02 1.37 2.55
N TYR A 33 6.40 1.97 1.43
CA TYR A 33 6.65 1.23 0.21
C TYR A 33 8.07 0.65 0.19
N SER A 34 8.19 -0.55 -0.39
CA SER A 34 9.45 -1.24 -0.65
C SER A 34 9.61 -1.49 -2.14
N VAL A 35 10.85 -1.42 -2.61
CA VAL A 35 11.24 -1.90 -3.93
C VAL A 35 11.31 -3.42 -3.89
N ILE A 36 10.73 -4.07 -4.91
CA ILE A 36 10.68 -5.52 -5.03
C ILE A 36 11.47 -5.96 -6.25
N LEU A 37 12.44 -6.83 -6.02
CA LEU A 37 13.37 -7.33 -7.03
C LEU A 37 13.32 -8.86 -7.10
N PRO A 38 13.61 -9.46 -8.27
CA PRO A 38 13.98 -10.87 -8.34
C PRO A 38 15.18 -11.17 -7.42
N ARG A 39 15.28 -12.37 -6.87
CA ARG A 39 16.41 -12.74 -5.99
C ARG A 39 17.78 -12.66 -6.65
N GLU A 40 17.83 -12.94 -7.94
CA GLU A 40 19.06 -12.94 -8.76
C GLU A 40 19.38 -11.56 -9.33
N HIS A 41 18.60 -10.52 -8.99
CA HIS A 41 18.86 -9.16 -9.49
C HIS A 41 20.21 -8.64 -8.96
N PRO A 42 21.01 -7.90 -9.77
CA PRO A 42 22.30 -7.38 -9.31
C PRO A 42 22.26 -6.51 -8.05
N LEU A 43 21.11 -5.86 -7.79
CA LEU A 43 20.86 -5.06 -6.60
C LEU A 43 20.14 -5.83 -5.48
N ALA A 44 19.90 -7.13 -5.65
CA ALA A 44 19.36 -7.96 -4.58
C ALA A 44 20.40 -8.07 -3.46
N GLY A 45 20.02 -7.70 -2.24
CA GLY A 45 20.95 -7.57 -1.11
C GLY A 45 21.16 -6.14 -0.66
N ALA A 46 20.76 -5.15 -1.45
CA ALA A 46 20.68 -3.77 -0.98
C ALA A 46 19.56 -3.63 0.07
N GLU A 47 19.82 -2.93 1.18
CA GLU A 47 18.81 -2.65 2.19
C GLU A 47 17.90 -1.48 1.77
N GLU A 48 18.43 -0.56 0.97
CA GLU A 48 17.75 0.66 0.51
C GLU A 48 18.02 0.87 -0.98
N LEU A 49 17.01 1.29 -1.71
CA LEU A 49 17.11 1.61 -3.13
C LEU A 49 16.27 2.84 -3.48
N SER A 50 16.80 3.66 -4.39
CA SER A 50 16.03 4.73 -5.01
C SER A 50 15.47 4.30 -6.37
N LEU A 51 14.43 5.00 -6.83
CA LEU A 51 13.83 4.73 -8.14
C LEU A 51 14.78 5.08 -9.29
N GLU A 52 15.68 6.05 -9.07
CA GLU A 52 16.67 6.45 -10.06
C GLU A 52 17.67 5.32 -10.39
N GLN A 53 18.02 4.51 -9.39
CA GLN A 53 18.90 3.34 -9.57
C GLN A 53 18.26 2.26 -10.45
N LEU A 54 16.93 2.28 -10.57
CA LEU A 54 16.13 1.28 -11.27
C LEU A 54 15.45 1.82 -12.54
N ARG A 55 15.78 3.04 -12.96
CA ARG A 55 15.09 3.70 -14.07
C ARG A 55 15.14 2.92 -15.40
N GLU A 56 16.18 2.13 -15.61
CA GLU A 56 16.35 1.31 -16.82
C GLU A 56 15.61 -0.05 -16.71
N GLU A 57 15.14 -0.41 -15.51
CA GLU A 57 14.42 -1.63 -15.28
C GLU A 57 12.98 -1.58 -15.82
N CYS A 58 12.42 -2.76 -16.07
CA CYS A 58 11.02 -2.90 -16.46
C CYS A 58 10.15 -2.92 -15.23
N PHE A 59 9.36 -1.86 -14.99
CA PHE A 59 8.46 -1.82 -13.86
C PHE A 59 7.14 -2.52 -14.14
N ILE A 60 6.70 -3.30 -13.15
CA ILE A 60 5.40 -3.96 -13.08
C ILE A 60 4.63 -3.25 -11.98
N LEU A 61 3.54 -2.56 -12.32
CA LEU A 61 2.79 -1.72 -11.39
C LEU A 61 1.32 -2.12 -11.34
N LEU A 62 0.66 -1.75 -10.26
CA LEU A 62 -0.80 -1.76 -10.21
C LEU A 62 -1.40 -0.75 -11.20
N GLU A 63 -2.68 -0.90 -11.49
CA GLU A 63 -3.44 0.16 -12.17
C GLU A 63 -3.32 1.48 -11.40
N PRO A 64 -3.37 2.65 -12.10
CA PRO A 64 -3.03 3.94 -11.48
C PRO A 64 -3.84 4.30 -10.24
N GLU A 65 -5.11 3.89 -10.19
CA GLU A 65 -6.01 4.18 -9.08
C GLU A 65 -5.56 3.51 -7.77
N ASP A 66 -4.81 2.41 -7.86
CA ASP A 66 -4.34 1.62 -6.72
C ASP A 66 -2.92 2.02 -6.26
N ASN A 67 -2.20 2.83 -7.06
CA ASN A 67 -0.83 3.28 -6.79
C ASN A 67 -0.71 4.72 -6.27
N ALA A 68 -1.81 5.33 -5.86
CA ALA A 68 -1.89 6.76 -5.59
C ALA A 68 -0.73 7.36 -4.77
N PRO A 69 -0.26 6.76 -3.65
CA PRO A 69 0.80 7.36 -2.84
C PRO A 69 2.19 7.37 -3.51
N VAL A 70 2.53 6.38 -4.33
CA VAL A 70 3.87 6.24 -4.93
C VAL A 70 3.94 6.71 -6.39
N GLU A 71 2.80 6.88 -7.05
CA GLU A 71 2.74 7.28 -8.46
C GLU A 71 3.48 8.60 -8.80
N PRO A 72 3.42 9.67 -7.94
CA PRO A 72 4.19 10.88 -8.21
C PRO A 72 5.70 10.64 -8.28
N GLN A 73 6.26 9.83 -7.37
CA GLN A 73 7.69 9.53 -7.33
C GLN A 73 8.11 8.67 -8.52
N LEU A 74 7.29 7.67 -8.90
CA LEU A 74 7.54 6.85 -10.10
C LEU A 74 7.59 7.70 -11.36
N ARG A 75 6.66 8.65 -11.48
CA ARG A 75 6.62 9.59 -12.62
C ARG A 75 7.82 10.53 -12.64
N GLN A 76 8.20 11.07 -11.47
CA GLN A 76 9.36 11.97 -11.34
C GLN A 76 10.67 11.25 -11.69
N ALA A 77 10.84 10.00 -11.27
CA ALA A 77 12.00 9.18 -11.58
C ALA A 77 12.06 8.76 -13.05
N GLY A 78 10.94 8.89 -13.78
CA GLY A 78 10.86 8.53 -15.20
C GLY A 78 11.05 7.03 -15.44
N VAL A 79 10.56 6.19 -14.55
CA VAL A 79 10.68 4.74 -14.66
C VAL A 79 9.94 4.20 -15.88
N ARG A 80 10.47 3.12 -16.46
CA ARG A 80 9.87 2.45 -17.62
C ARG A 80 8.81 1.45 -17.16
N VAL A 81 7.53 1.82 -17.25
CA VAL A 81 6.42 0.90 -16.95
C VAL A 81 6.21 -0.07 -18.11
N GLY A 82 6.50 -1.35 -17.89
CA GLY A 82 6.30 -2.41 -18.87
C GLY A 82 4.94 -3.09 -18.76
N TYR A 83 4.46 -3.24 -17.54
CA TYR A 83 3.19 -3.93 -17.27
C TYR A 83 2.36 -3.18 -16.23
N ARG A 84 1.03 -3.23 -16.42
CA ARG A 84 0.06 -2.85 -15.41
C ARG A 84 -0.88 -4.01 -15.15
N VAL A 85 -1.11 -4.29 -13.86
CA VAL A 85 -1.93 -5.42 -13.40
C VAL A 85 -2.88 -4.96 -12.29
N LYS A 86 -3.84 -5.81 -11.95
CA LYS A 86 -4.93 -5.44 -11.05
C LYS A 86 -4.74 -5.90 -9.61
N ASP A 87 -3.73 -6.72 -9.32
CA ASP A 87 -3.50 -7.24 -7.98
C ASP A 87 -2.02 -7.45 -7.67
N ASP A 88 -1.69 -7.32 -6.38
CA ASP A 88 -0.34 -7.39 -5.86
C ASP A 88 0.30 -8.79 -6.01
N TYR A 89 -0.49 -9.85 -5.93
CA TYR A 89 0.02 -11.22 -6.04
C TYR A 89 0.49 -11.54 -7.45
N THR A 90 -0.18 -11.00 -8.47
CA THR A 90 0.28 -11.06 -9.85
C THR A 90 1.61 -10.34 -10.02
N ILE A 91 1.80 -9.17 -9.40
CA ILE A 91 3.09 -8.46 -9.39
C ILE A 91 4.16 -9.36 -8.78
N LEU A 92 3.92 -9.91 -7.59
CA LEU A 92 4.90 -10.74 -6.89
C LEU A 92 5.31 -11.97 -7.72
N ALA A 93 4.34 -12.64 -8.37
CA ALA A 93 4.61 -13.77 -9.25
C ALA A 93 5.45 -13.37 -10.48
N MET A 94 5.16 -12.23 -11.09
CA MET A 94 5.89 -11.72 -12.24
C MET A 94 7.32 -11.31 -11.87
N VAL A 95 7.51 -10.65 -10.70
CA VAL A 95 8.84 -10.29 -10.19
C VAL A 95 9.63 -11.55 -9.86
N GLU A 96 9.04 -12.53 -9.15
CA GLU A 96 9.70 -13.81 -8.86
C GLU A 96 10.16 -14.54 -10.13
N SER A 97 9.41 -14.38 -11.23
CA SER A 97 9.73 -14.95 -12.54
C SER A 97 10.75 -14.14 -13.34
N GLY A 98 11.28 -13.04 -12.81
CA GLY A 98 12.29 -12.21 -13.47
C GLY A 98 11.76 -11.33 -14.59
N LEU A 99 10.45 -11.06 -14.66
CA LEU A 99 9.84 -10.23 -15.70
C LEU A 99 10.07 -8.72 -15.50
N GLY A 100 10.53 -8.32 -14.31
CA GLY A 100 10.80 -6.93 -13.98
C GLY A 100 10.89 -6.70 -12.47
N VAL A 101 10.79 -5.43 -12.10
CA VAL A 101 10.83 -4.96 -10.71
C VAL A 101 9.52 -4.24 -10.34
N SER A 102 9.29 -4.02 -9.06
CA SER A 102 8.09 -3.32 -8.62
C SER A 102 8.31 -2.49 -7.36
N VAL A 103 7.28 -1.75 -6.97
CA VAL A 103 7.18 -1.06 -5.68
C VAL A 103 5.84 -1.45 -5.05
N LEU A 104 5.90 -2.10 -3.90
CA LEU A 104 4.73 -2.58 -3.17
C LEU A 104 4.77 -2.15 -1.70
N PRO A 105 3.62 -2.10 -1.03
CA PRO A 105 3.56 -1.83 0.41
C PRO A 105 4.30 -2.90 1.21
N HIS A 106 5.07 -2.47 2.22
CA HIS A 106 5.90 -3.39 3.01
C HIS A 106 5.09 -4.43 3.79
N LEU A 107 3.95 -4.04 4.35
CA LEU A 107 3.08 -4.96 5.09
C LEU A 107 2.59 -6.14 4.25
N LEU A 108 2.39 -5.95 2.95
CA LEU A 108 2.03 -7.04 2.06
C LEU A 108 3.09 -8.14 2.03
N LEU A 109 4.36 -7.75 2.15
CA LEU A 109 5.50 -8.65 2.01
C LEU A 109 5.72 -9.54 3.24
N GLN A 110 5.25 -9.11 4.42
CA GLN A 110 5.43 -9.85 5.67
C GLN A 110 4.73 -11.21 5.68
N ARG A 111 3.73 -11.42 4.83
CA ARG A 111 2.91 -12.63 4.78
C ARG A 111 2.92 -13.31 3.41
N THR A 112 3.93 -13.04 2.60
CA THR A 112 4.07 -13.67 1.29
C THR A 112 5.07 -14.80 1.30
N SER A 113 4.82 -15.83 0.49
CA SER A 113 5.74 -16.96 0.25
C SER A 113 6.57 -16.78 -1.03
N TYR A 114 6.40 -15.70 -1.76
CA TYR A 114 7.16 -15.43 -2.99
C TYR A 114 8.63 -15.19 -2.70
N ARG A 115 9.50 -15.75 -3.54
CA ARG A 115 10.95 -15.63 -3.42
C ARG A 115 11.46 -14.38 -4.13
N VAL A 116 11.15 -13.25 -3.54
CA VAL A 116 11.59 -11.92 -3.99
C VAL A 116 12.53 -11.30 -2.96
N HIS A 117 13.29 -10.30 -3.38
CA HIS A 117 14.05 -9.42 -2.47
C HIS A 117 13.26 -8.12 -2.29
N ALA A 118 13.21 -7.62 -1.06
CA ALA A 118 12.57 -6.35 -0.72
C ALA A 118 13.59 -5.39 -0.11
N ALA A 119 13.76 -4.22 -0.70
CA ALA A 119 14.58 -3.14 -0.19
C ALA A 119 13.71 -1.93 0.18
N ARG A 120 14.10 -1.15 1.18
CA ARG A 120 13.40 0.10 1.52
C ARG A 120 13.47 1.09 0.37
N LEU A 121 12.35 1.69 0.01
CA LEU A 121 12.30 2.76 -0.99
C LEU A 121 12.86 4.05 -0.39
N MET A 122 13.80 4.68 -1.10
CA MET A 122 14.41 5.96 -0.71
C MET A 122 14.24 7.00 -1.83
N PRO A 123 13.76 8.24 -1.50
CA PRO A 123 13.22 8.64 -0.22
C PRO A 123 11.96 7.85 0.15
N PRO A 124 11.66 7.67 1.45
CA PRO A 124 10.55 6.84 1.86
C PRO A 124 9.21 7.44 1.43
N VAL A 125 8.31 6.57 0.99
CA VAL A 125 6.91 6.90 0.72
C VAL A 125 6.07 6.14 1.72
N ALA A 126 5.36 6.87 2.55
CA ALA A 126 4.46 6.29 3.55
C ALA A 126 3.01 6.36 3.10
N ARG A 127 2.18 5.45 3.62
CA ARG A 127 0.73 5.49 3.55
C ARG A 127 0.14 5.22 4.93
N ARG A 128 -0.90 5.94 5.29
CA ARG A 128 -1.65 5.67 6.51
C ARG A 128 -2.89 4.86 6.17
N MET A 129 -3.08 3.77 6.90
CA MET A 129 -4.29 2.96 6.81
C MET A 129 -5.12 3.16 8.06
N GLY A 130 -6.43 3.21 7.90
CA GLY A 130 -7.31 3.50 9.01
C GLY A 130 -8.77 3.25 8.71
N ILE A 131 -9.59 3.68 9.66
CA ILE A 131 -11.04 3.54 9.62
C ILE A 131 -11.64 4.85 9.15
N LEU A 132 -12.53 4.76 8.19
CA LEU A 132 -13.37 5.86 7.72
C LEU A 132 -14.79 5.70 8.29
N LEU A 133 -15.29 6.76 8.89
CA LEU A 133 -16.60 6.82 9.54
C LEU A 133 -17.40 8.02 9.02
N PRO A 134 -18.73 7.97 9.07
CA PRO A 134 -19.55 9.18 8.90
C PRO A 134 -19.15 10.23 9.93
N LYS A 135 -19.01 11.51 9.49
CA LYS A 135 -18.69 12.63 10.37
C LYS A 135 -19.88 12.99 11.26
N GLU A 136 -21.08 12.88 10.69
CA GLU A 136 -22.36 13.11 11.36
C GLU A 136 -23.24 11.88 11.16
N GLY A 137 -24.08 11.57 12.14
CA GLY A 137 -25.02 10.48 12.06
C GLY A 137 -24.80 9.39 13.12
N TYR A 138 -25.60 8.34 13.01
CA TYR A 138 -25.57 7.23 13.95
C TYR A 138 -24.51 6.21 13.55
N VAL A 139 -23.58 5.95 14.45
CA VAL A 139 -22.65 4.81 14.36
C VAL A 139 -23.18 3.72 15.30
N SER A 140 -23.46 2.55 14.77
CA SER A 140 -24.01 1.42 15.54
C SER A 140 -23.11 1.02 16.71
N LEU A 141 -23.68 0.41 17.75
CA LEU A 141 -22.91 -0.08 18.90
C LEU A 141 -21.86 -1.12 18.46
N ALA A 142 -22.22 -1.99 17.51
CA ALA A 142 -21.31 -2.98 16.95
C ALA A 142 -20.12 -2.33 16.25
N ALA A 143 -20.36 -1.29 15.43
CA ALA A 143 -19.28 -0.55 14.77
C ALA A 143 -18.36 0.15 15.77
N ARG A 144 -18.90 0.76 16.83
CA ARG A 144 -18.08 1.38 17.89
C ARG A 144 -17.20 0.36 18.62
N GLN A 145 -17.73 -0.81 18.94
CA GLN A 145 -16.96 -1.88 19.57
C GLN A 145 -15.86 -2.40 18.64
N PHE A 146 -16.18 -2.55 17.36
CA PHE A 146 -15.20 -2.98 16.35
C PHE A 146 -14.08 -1.94 16.17
N VAL A 147 -14.40 -0.65 16.12
CA VAL A 147 -13.40 0.43 16.10
C VAL A 147 -12.49 0.36 17.31
N SER A 148 -13.06 0.18 18.52
CA SER A 148 -12.28 0.06 19.75
C SER A 148 -11.35 -1.15 19.72
N PHE A 149 -11.83 -2.29 19.24
CA PHE A 149 -11.04 -3.50 19.07
C PHE A 149 -9.87 -3.28 18.09
N LEU A 150 -10.15 -2.74 16.90
CA LEU A 150 -9.10 -2.49 15.89
C LEU A 150 -8.01 -1.54 16.40
N ARG A 151 -8.37 -0.52 17.17
CA ARG A 151 -7.38 0.40 17.76
C ARG A 151 -6.49 -0.30 18.78
N GLN A 152 -7.05 -1.16 19.64
CA GLN A 152 -6.28 -1.95 20.59
C GLN A 152 -5.31 -2.91 19.89
N GLU A 153 -5.77 -3.57 18.81
CA GLU A 153 -4.92 -4.47 18.02
C GLU A 153 -3.80 -3.70 17.29
N ALA A 154 -4.09 -2.53 16.75
CA ALA A 154 -3.09 -1.69 16.09
C ALA A 154 -1.98 -1.25 17.07
N GLU A 155 -2.34 -0.81 18.28
CA GLU A 155 -1.38 -0.44 19.35
C GLU A 155 -0.52 -1.64 19.81
N ALA A 156 -1.01 -2.87 19.65
CA ALA A 156 -0.27 -4.08 19.99
C ALA A 156 0.76 -4.47 18.91
N VAL A 157 0.53 -4.09 17.67
CA VAL A 157 1.45 -4.36 16.53
C VAL A 157 2.64 -3.39 16.51
N GLU A 158 2.47 -2.16 17.02
CA GLU A 158 3.53 -1.14 17.07
C GLU A 158 4.56 -1.37 18.20
N LYS A 159 4.33 -2.33 19.11
CA LYS A 159 5.23 -2.71 20.21
C LYS A 159 6.09 -3.91 19.86
#